data_21c622414c3624b3d1d65545b5bb27f9
#
_entry.id   21c622414c3624b3d1d65545b5bb27f9
#
_cell.length_a   1.000
_cell.length_b   1.000
_cell.length_c   1.000
_cell.angle_alpha   90.00
_cell.angle_beta   90.00
_cell.angle_gamma   90.00
#
_symmetry.space_group_name_H-M   'P 1'
#
loop_
_entity.id
_entity.type
_entity.pdbx_description
1 polymer ?
#
loop_
_entity_poly.entity_id
_entity_poly.type
_entity_poly.pdbx_seq_one_letter_code
_entity_poly.pdbx_strand_id
1 'polypeptide(L)'
;RQVYAEQDLLLTYGKTNLHIFTTDSDRSENENSLCVLFDTENCDILITGDRSAYGERMLLHAGKIPEVDVLIAGHHGSKNSTCEDLLAAAQPQTVCISAGRDNLYGHPAAETLQRLENFGCTVYRTDRDGTITIRR
;
A
#
# COMPACT_ATOMS: atom_id res chain seq x y z
N ARG A 1 -23.70 -4.62 -9.09
CA ARG A 1 -23.78 -5.60 -7.98
C ARG A 1 -22.63 -5.28 -7.03
N GLN A 2 -22.92 -4.92 -5.79
CA GLN A 2 -21.90 -4.80 -4.75
C GLN A 2 -21.44 -6.21 -4.34
N VAL A 3 -20.13 -6.38 -4.24
CA VAL A 3 -19.49 -7.59 -3.71
C VAL A 3 -18.82 -7.21 -2.41
N TYR A 4 -19.17 -7.87 -1.34
CA TYR A 4 -18.49 -7.72 -0.04
C TYR A 4 -17.47 -8.84 0.08
N ALA A 5 -16.21 -8.48 0.31
CA ALA A 5 -15.15 -9.43 0.56
C ALA A 5 -15.08 -9.72 2.07
N GLU A 6 -15.72 -10.82 2.49
CA GLU A 6 -15.63 -11.33 3.87
C GLU A 6 -14.41 -12.24 4.06
N GLN A 7 -13.75 -12.61 2.99
CA GLN A 7 -12.55 -13.44 2.96
C GLN A 7 -11.66 -13.03 1.79
N ASP A 8 -10.42 -13.48 1.80
CA ASP A 8 -9.48 -13.22 0.71
C ASP A 8 -10.03 -13.72 -0.62
N LEU A 9 -9.82 -12.92 -1.67
CA LEU A 9 -10.25 -13.24 -3.02
C LEU A 9 -9.05 -13.24 -3.96
N LEU A 10 -9.08 -14.16 -4.91
CA LEU A 10 -8.15 -14.18 -6.05
C LEU A 10 -8.98 -14.08 -7.34
N LEU A 11 -8.71 -13.05 -8.12
CA LEU A 11 -9.29 -12.88 -9.46
C LEU A 11 -8.16 -12.98 -10.49
N THR A 12 -8.32 -13.82 -11.50
CA THR A 12 -7.32 -14.00 -12.55
C THR A 12 -7.88 -13.54 -13.90
N TYR A 13 -7.14 -12.72 -14.60
CA TYR A 13 -7.45 -12.31 -15.97
C TYR A 13 -6.18 -12.38 -16.84
N GLY A 14 -6.15 -13.36 -17.74
CA GLY A 14 -4.96 -13.65 -18.55
C GLY A 14 -3.76 -14.03 -17.67
N LYS A 15 -2.74 -13.21 -17.66
CA LYS A 15 -1.51 -13.38 -16.88
C LYS A 15 -1.44 -12.45 -15.66
N THR A 16 -2.53 -11.80 -15.34
CA THR A 16 -2.64 -10.90 -14.19
C THR A 16 -3.49 -11.54 -13.12
N ASN A 17 -2.98 -11.56 -11.90
CA ASN A 17 -3.71 -11.92 -10.70
C ASN A 17 -4.00 -10.67 -9.87
N LEU A 18 -5.19 -10.58 -9.36
CA LEU A 18 -5.60 -9.59 -8.39
C LEU A 18 -5.92 -10.32 -7.08
N HIS A 19 -5.03 -10.21 -6.12
CA HIS A 19 -5.26 -10.71 -4.78
C HIS A 19 -5.89 -9.58 -3.94
N ILE A 20 -7.00 -9.86 -3.31
CA ILE A 20 -7.67 -8.95 -2.39
C ILE A 20 -7.60 -9.59 -1.01
N PHE A 21 -6.85 -8.98 -0.12
CA PHE A 21 -6.67 -9.44 1.24
C PHE A 21 -7.60 -8.71 2.19
N THR A 22 -8.25 -9.47 3.05
CA THR A 22 -9.09 -8.96 4.12
C THR A 22 -8.45 -9.28 5.46
N THR A 23 -8.72 -8.45 6.45
CA THR A 23 -8.48 -8.75 7.85
C THR A 23 -9.69 -8.31 8.63
N ASP A 24 -9.99 -9.00 9.70
CA ASP A 24 -11.04 -8.62 10.63
C ASP A 24 -10.39 -7.99 11.87
N SER A 25 -10.78 -6.77 12.18
CA SER A 25 -10.25 -6.01 13.30
C SER A 25 -11.38 -5.25 13.99
N ASP A 26 -11.45 -5.35 15.29
CA ASP A 26 -12.42 -4.61 16.14
C ASP A 26 -11.97 -3.16 16.40
N ARG A 27 -10.80 -2.73 15.90
CA ARG A 27 -10.19 -1.44 16.27
C ARG A 27 -10.79 -0.25 15.54
N SER A 28 -10.85 -0.30 14.21
CA SER A 28 -11.42 0.77 13.40
C SER A 28 -11.70 0.32 11.98
N GLU A 29 -12.54 1.08 11.27
CA GLU A 29 -12.84 0.81 9.85
C GLU A 29 -11.58 0.87 8.97
N ASN A 30 -10.62 1.75 9.28
CA ASN A 30 -9.36 1.85 8.53
C ASN A 30 -8.55 0.56 8.60
N GLU A 31 -8.54 -0.13 9.75
CA GLU A 31 -7.83 -1.40 9.90
C GLU A 31 -8.46 -2.53 9.05
N ASN A 32 -9.70 -2.35 8.64
CA ASN A 32 -10.45 -3.26 7.76
C ASN A 32 -10.43 -2.80 6.28
N SER A 33 -9.60 -1.80 5.92
CA SER A 33 -9.38 -1.43 4.52
C SER A 33 -8.91 -2.64 3.72
N LEU A 34 -9.38 -2.77 2.49
CA LEU A 34 -8.90 -3.83 1.61
C LEU A 34 -7.43 -3.59 1.27
N CYS A 35 -6.65 -4.65 1.31
CA CYS A 35 -5.31 -4.65 0.75
C CYS A 35 -5.35 -5.37 -0.59
N VAL A 36 -4.75 -4.78 -1.60
CA VAL A 36 -4.80 -5.29 -2.98
C VAL A 36 -3.39 -5.46 -3.51
N LEU A 37 -3.10 -6.65 -4.02
CA LEU A 37 -1.89 -6.95 -4.76
C LEU A 37 -2.25 -7.24 -6.22
N PHE A 38 -1.73 -6.43 -7.12
CA PHE A 38 -1.66 -6.75 -8.54
C PHE A 38 -0.36 -7.52 -8.78
N ASP A 39 -0.50 -8.79 -9.07
CA ASP A 39 0.60 -9.70 -9.41
C ASP A 39 0.58 -9.89 -10.92
N THR A 40 1.60 -9.41 -11.61
CA THR A 40 1.73 -9.46 -13.06
C THR A 40 3.12 -9.97 -13.47
N GLU A 41 3.26 -10.42 -14.71
CA GLU A 41 4.55 -10.90 -15.22
C GLU A 41 5.69 -9.85 -15.16
N ASN A 42 5.36 -8.56 -15.10
CA ASN A 42 6.35 -7.49 -15.27
C ASN A 42 6.41 -6.48 -14.14
N CYS A 43 5.38 -6.40 -13.30
CA CYS A 43 5.31 -5.38 -12.26
C CYS A 43 4.27 -5.76 -11.20
N ASP A 44 4.72 -5.97 -9.98
CA ASP A 44 3.86 -6.23 -8.85
C ASP A 44 3.60 -4.97 -8.07
N ILE A 45 2.31 -4.70 -7.80
CA ILE A 45 1.87 -3.46 -7.16
C ILE A 45 1.05 -3.80 -5.91
N LEU A 46 1.51 -3.32 -4.76
CA LEU A 46 0.80 -3.47 -3.49
C LEU A 46 0.11 -2.16 -3.09
N ILE A 47 -1.16 -2.26 -2.69
CA ILE A 47 -1.99 -1.17 -2.17
C ILE A 47 -2.52 -1.60 -0.81
N THR A 48 -2.15 -0.92 0.27
CA THR A 48 -2.54 -1.31 1.63
C THR A 48 -3.78 -0.57 2.16
N GLY A 49 -4.32 0.38 1.40
CA GLY A 49 -5.45 1.21 1.83
C GLY A 49 -5.07 2.14 2.98
N ASP A 50 -6.02 2.44 3.84
CA ASP A 50 -5.83 3.37 4.96
C ASP A 50 -5.44 2.68 6.28
N ARG A 51 -4.88 1.46 6.19
CA ARG A 51 -4.39 0.72 7.35
C ARG A 51 -3.30 1.46 8.07
N SER A 52 -3.31 1.37 9.40
CA SER A 52 -2.17 1.75 10.22
C SER A 52 -1.09 0.66 10.22
N ALA A 53 0.06 0.95 10.82
CA ALA A 53 1.12 -0.04 11.07
C ALA A 53 0.61 -1.31 11.78
N TYR A 54 -0.45 -1.21 12.57
CA TYR A 54 -1.07 -2.38 13.19
C TYR A 54 -1.73 -3.29 12.14
N GLY A 55 -2.59 -2.75 11.27
CA GLY A 55 -3.24 -3.52 10.21
C GLY A 55 -2.24 -4.06 9.18
N GLU A 56 -1.18 -3.31 8.89
CA GLU A 56 -0.08 -3.78 8.03
C GLU A 56 0.63 -5.00 8.65
N ARG A 57 0.92 -4.96 9.97
CA ARG A 57 1.49 -6.12 10.68
C ARG A 57 0.57 -7.32 10.70
N MET A 58 -0.75 -7.13 10.79
CA MET A 58 -1.70 -8.24 10.67
C MET A 58 -1.57 -8.96 9.32
N LEU A 59 -1.43 -8.20 8.21
CA LEU A 59 -1.19 -8.77 6.88
C LEU A 59 0.13 -9.54 6.82
N LEU A 60 1.19 -8.99 7.41
CA LEU A 60 2.50 -9.64 7.48
C LEU A 60 2.45 -10.96 8.27
N HIS A 61 1.83 -10.95 9.45
CA HIS A 61 1.66 -12.15 10.27
C HIS A 61 0.83 -13.23 9.57
N ALA A 62 -0.11 -12.83 8.71
CA ALA A 62 -0.88 -13.75 7.89
C ALA A 62 -0.11 -14.28 6.66
N GLY A 63 1.15 -13.83 6.44
CA GLY A 63 1.98 -14.25 5.31
C GLY A 63 1.45 -13.76 3.96
N LYS A 64 0.75 -12.62 3.93
CA LYS A 64 0.04 -12.14 2.75
C LYS A 64 0.85 -11.16 1.89
N ILE A 65 2.00 -10.70 2.35
CA ILE A 65 2.78 -9.66 1.69
C ILE A 65 4.04 -10.25 1.06
N PRO A 66 4.13 -10.33 -0.27
CA PRO A 66 5.35 -10.68 -0.99
C PRO A 66 6.25 -9.45 -1.20
N GLU A 67 7.44 -9.67 -1.76
CA GLU A 67 8.22 -8.61 -2.38
C GLU A 67 7.45 -8.03 -3.58
N VAL A 68 7.54 -6.69 -3.79
CA VAL A 68 6.82 -6.01 -4.87
C VAL A 68 7.71 -4.94 -5.52
N ASP A 69 7.39 -4.58 -6.76
CA ASP A 69 8.09 -3.50 -7.46
C ASP A 69 7.63 -2.11 -6.99
N VAL A 70 6.32 -2.00 -6.76
CA VAL A 70 5.67 -0.73 -6.43
C VAL A 70 4.78 -0.88 -5.21
N LEU A 71 4.93 0.04 -4.27
CA LEU A 71 4.02 0.20 -3.14
C LEU A 71 3.26 1.53 -3.29
N ILE A 72 1.94 1.48 -3.18
CA ILE A 72 1.15 2.67 -2.92
C ILE A 72 1.12 2.88 -1.41
N ALA A 73 1.72 3.98 -0.96
CA ALA A 73 1.87 4.27 0.46
C ALA A 73 0.51 4.33 1.17
N GLY A 74 0.42 3.63 2.28
CA GLY A 74 -0.79 3.57 3.07
C GLY A 74 -1.24 4.94 3.59
N HIS A 75 -2.55 5.14 3.67
CA HIS A 75 -3.20 6.31 4.28
C HIS A 75 -2.58 7.65 3.82
N HIS A 76 -2.38 7.79 2.51
CA HIS A 76 -1.83 9.00 1.88
C HIS A 76 -0.44 9.43 2.40
N GLY A 77 0.34 8.49 2.93
CA GLY A 77 1.62 8.78 3.56
C GLY A 77 1.51 9.27 5.01
N SER A 78 0.48 8.86 5.74
CA SER A 78 0.35 9.09 7.18
C SER A 78 1.57 8.56 7.94
N LYS A 79 1.98 9.25 9.01
CA LYS A 79 3.07 8.79 9.87
C LYS A 79 2.81 7.43 10.53
N ASN A 80 1.53 7.06 10.66
CA ASN A 80 1.09 5.82 11.29
C ASN A 80 0.98 4.64 10.34
N SER A 81 1.29 4.82 9.05
CA SER A 81 1.17 3.82 8.00
C SER A 81 2.50 3.60 7.28
N THR A 82 2.57 2.64 6.38
CA THR A 82 3.79 2.29 5.63
C THR A 82 4.95 2.04 6.61
N CYS A 83 4.76 1.10 7.54
CA CYS A 83 5.69 0.84 8.62
C CYS A 83 6.98 0.16 8.11
N GLU A 84 8.03 0.18 8.94
CA GLU A 84 9.33 -0.43 8.61
C GLU A 84 9.21 -1.93 8.34
N ASP A 85 8.36 -2.63 9.11
CA ASP A 85 8.14 -4.07 8.92
C ASP A 85 7.53 -4.36 7.54
N LEU A 86 6.59 -3.51 7.07
CA LEU A 86 6.01 -3.62 5.73
C LEU A 86 7.07 -3.39 4.66
N LEU A 87 7.87 -2.32 4.80
CA LEU A 87 8.93 -2.00 3.85
C LEU A 87 10.01 -3.09 3.79
N ALA A 88 10.37 -3.66 4.94
CA ALA A 88 11.33 -4.75 5.01
C ALA A 88 10.84 -6.04 4.34
N ALA A 89 9.55 -6.32 4.42
CA ALA A 89 8.94 -7.51 3.78
C ALA A 89 8.68 -7.29 2.29
N ALA A 90 8.09 -6.16 1.93
CA ALA A 90 7.69 -5.86 0.55
C ALA A 90 8.85 -5.39 -0.34
N GLN A 91 9.92 -4.85 0.23
CA GLN A 91 11.13 -4.36 -0.44
C GLN A 91 10.86 -3.53 -1.72
N PRO A 92 9.94 -2.56 -1.72
CA PRO A 92 9.54 -1.86 -2.91
C PRO A 92 10.69 -1.00 -3.45
N GLN A 93 10.95 -1.06 -4.77
CA GLN A 93 11.88 -0.14 -5.42
C GLN A 93 11.27 1.26 -5.56
N THR A 94 9.96 1.31 -5.81
CA THR A 94 9.21 2.54 -6.02
C THR A 94 8.05 2.63 -5.04
N VAL A 95 7.89 3.81 -4.45
CA VAL A 95 6.72 4.13 -3.61
C VAL A 95 5.98 5.32 -4.20
N CYS A 96 4.68 5.15 -4.46
CA CYS A 96 3.81 6.23 -4.90
C CYS A 96 2.93 6.70 -3.74
N ILE A 97 2.88 8.00 -3.51
CA ILE A 97 2.04 8.60 -2.48
C ILE A 97 0.94 9.41 -3.16
N SER A 98 -0.30 9.00 -2.95
CA SER A 98 -1.48 9.75 -3.40
C SER A 98 -1.89 10.74 -2.31
N ALA A 99 -1.59 12.01 -2.49
CA ALA A 99 -1.94 13.08 -1.56
C ALA A 99 -2.39 14.33 -2.30
N GLY A 100 -3.29 15.09 -1.71
CA GLY A 100 -3.71 16.38 -2.26
C GLY A 100 -2.69 17.48 -1.95
N ARG A 101 -2.53 18.43 -2.88
CA ARG A 101 -1.76 19.65 -2.60
C ARG A 101 -2.47 20.45 -1.49
N ASP A 102 -1.69 20.96 -0.56
CA ASP A 102 -2.20 21.79 0.57
C ASP A 102 -3.28 21.08 1.41
N ASN A 103 -3.23 19.75 1.54
CA ASN A 103 -4.19 19.00 2.32
C ASN A 103 -4.09 19.33 3.82
N LEU A 104 -5.25 19.36 4.48
CA LEU A 104 -5.36 19.74 5.90
C LEU A 104 -4.74 18.73 6.87
N TYR A 105 -4.45 17.51 6.41
CA TYR A 105 -3.89 16.43 7.24
C TYR A 105 -2.37 16.49 7.35
N GLY A 106 -1.71 17.35 6.54
CA GLY A 106 -0.25 17.42 6.47
C GLY A 106 0.39 16.15 5.88
N HIS A 107 -0.34 15.45 5.01
CA HIS A 107 0.17 14.27 4.32
C HIS A 107 0.85 14.63 2.99
N PRO A 108 1.92 13.90 2.61
CA PRO A 108 2.62 12.89 3.41
C PRO A 108 3.39 13.48 4.58
N ALA A 109 3.41 12.77 5.70
CA ALA A 109 4.12 13.17 6.91
C ALA A 109 5.65 13.10 6.71
N ALA A 110 6.38 13.99 7.37
CA ALA A 110 7.84 14.03 7.27
C ALA A 110 8.48 12.70 7.74
N GLU A 111 7.93 12.10 8.78
CA GLU A 111 8.39 10.81 9.33
C GLU A 111 8.26 9.68 8.29
N THR A 112 7.19 9.69 7.49
CA THR A 112 7.00 8.70 6.42
C THR A 112 8.01 8.91 5.31
N LEU A 113 8.22 10.15 4.88
CA LEU A 113 9.22 10.46 3.85
C LEU A 113 10.62 10.07 4.28
N GLN A 114 11.01 10.37 5.52
CA GLN A 114 12.30 9.97 6.09
C GLN A 114 12.47 8.45 6.14
N ARG A 115 11.40 7.74 6.52
CA ARG A 115 11.40 6.27 6.53
C ARG A 115 11.66 5.70 5.15
N LEU A 116 10.95 6.20 4.13
CA LEU A 116 11.11 5.77 2.74
C LEU A 116 12.52 6.07 2.19
N GLU A 117 13.08 7.23 2.54
CA GLU A 117 14.45 7.60 2.19
C GLU A 117 15.47 6.64 2.83
N ASN A 118 15.30 6.32 4.12
CA ASN A 118 16.16 5.38 4.83
C ASN A 118 16.15 3.97 4.22
N PHE A 119 15.02 3.56 3.66
CA PHE A 119 14.89 2.29 2.92
C PHE A 119 15.40 2.36 1.47
N GLY A 120 15.80 3.53 0.99
CA GLY A 120 16.33 3.73 -0.36
C GLY A 120 15.28 3.64 -1.47
N CYS A 121 13.99 3.83 -1.14
CA CYS A 121 12.91 3.82 -2.11
C CYS A 121 12.93 5.07 -3.01
N THR A 122 12.63 4.89 -4.29
CA THR A 122 12.30 6.03 -5.17
C THR A 122 10.86 6.47 -4.89
N VAL A 123 10.68 7.73 -4.48
CA VAL A 123 9.38 8.25 -4.05
C VAL A 123 8.79 9.22 -5.08
N TYR A 124 7.56 8.96 -5.52
CA TYR A 124 6.75 9.87 -6.33
C TYR A 124 5.51 10.30 -5.55
N ARG A 125 5.12 11.58 -5.70
CA ARG A 125 4.03 12.19 -4.92
C ARG A 125 3.07 12.95 -5.83
N THR A 126 1.77 12.66 -5.77
CA THR A 126 0.78 13.35 -6.62
C THR A 126 0.59 14.82 -6.28
N ASP A 127 0.81 15.23 -5.03
CA ASP A 127 0.74 16.64 -4.60
C ASP A 127 1.85 17.52 -5.19
N ARG A 128 2.97 16.91 -5.59
CA ARG A 128 4.14 17.57 -6.16
C ARG A 128 4.32 17.27 -7.64
N ASP A 129 4.23 16.00 -8.02
CA ASP A 129 4.60 15.50 -9.35
C ASP A 129 3.38 15.39 -10.28
N GLY A 130 2.15 15.60 -9.75
CA GLY A 130 0.92 15.46 -10.52
C GLY A 130 0.57 14.00 -10.81
N THR A 131 0.10 13.72 -12.01
CA THR A 131 -0.25 12.35 -12.41
C THR A 131 1.02 11.50 -12.57
N ILE A 132 1.06 10.37 -11.88
CA ILE A 132 2.14 9.39 -11.95
C ILE A 132 1.71 8.26 -12.87
N THR A 133 2.56 7.95 -13.86
CA THR A 133 2.36 6.83 -14.77
C THR A 133 3.59 5.94 -14.73
N ILE A 134 3.42 4.68 -14.35
CA ILE A 134 4.47 3.65 -14.37
C ILE A 134 4.29 2.83 -15.65
N ARG A 135 5.36 2.68 -16.42
CA ARG A 135 5.40 1.84 -17.63
C ARG A 135 6.60 0.91 -17.54
N ARG A 136 6.35 -0.36 -17.76
CA ARG A 136 7.37 -1.40 -17.93
C ARG A 136 7.12 -2.19 -19.20
#